data_a4a6bade7641a314d71921c3fb75a522
#
_entry.id   a4a6bade7641a314d71921c3fb75a522
#
_cell.length_a   1.000
_cell.length_b   1.000
_cell.length_c   1.000
_cell.angle_alpha   90.00
_cell.angle_beta   90.00
_cell.angle_gamma   90.00
#
_symmetry.space_group_name_H-M   'P 1'
#
loop_
_entity.id
_entity.type
_entity.pdbx_description
1 polymer ?
#
loop_
_entity_poly.entity_id
_entity_poly.type
_entity_poly.pdbx_seq_one_letter_code
_entity_poly.pdbx_strand_id
1 'polypeptide(L)'
;MSVAQIEEPPKGPRTKMLDKSGERVRQMFAEIAPRYDLMNHVLSLNIDTHWRAKTLRILKLTGGAPVLDVCTGTGDLAIALAKRLGPGTQIVGSDFCGEMLQIARQKQARKIPGHVKV
;
A
#
# COMPACT_ATOMS: atom_id res chain seq x y z
N MET A 1 25.09 -14.00 -26.36
CA MET A 1 24.72 -12.81 -25.55
C MET A 1 25.17 -13.07 -24.12
N SER A 2 26.23 -12.41 -23.69
CA SER A 2 26.69 -12.54 -22.32
C SER A 2 25.83 -11.66 -21.44
N VAL A 3 25.15 -12.31 -20.49
CA VAL A 3 24.46 -11.59 -19.41
C VAL A 3 25.55 -10.91 -18.59
N ALA A 4 25.58 -9.58 -18.55
CA ALA A 4 26.48 -8.84 -17.67
C ALA A 4 26.24 -9.31 -16.24
N GLN A 5 27.22 -9.98 -15.64
CA GLN A 5 27.20 -10.27 -14.23
C GLN A 5 27.24 -8.94 -13.50
N ILE A 6 26.14 -8.59 -12.84
CA ILE A 6 26.12 -7.47 -11.90
C ILE A 6 26.91 -7.98 -10.69
N GLU A 7 28.20 -7.62 -10.62
CA GLU A 7 28.99 -7.85 -9.43
C GLU A 7 28.32 -7.11 -8.26
N GLU A 8 27.99 -7.86 -7.23
CA GLU A 8 27.55 -7.25 -5.97
C GLU A 8 28.65 -6.29 -5.49
N PRO A 9 28.31 -5.07 -5.09
CA PRO A 9 29.28 -4.15 -4.52
C PRO A 9 29.91 -4.79 -3.27
N PRO A 10 31.21 -4.55 -3.03
CA PRO A 10 31.93 -5.14 -1.91
C PRO A 10 31.22 -4.81 -0.61
N LYS A 11 30.97 -5.84 0.19
CA LYS A 11 30.42 -5.75 1.55
C LYS A 11 31.45 -5.07 2.45
N GLY A 12 31.53 -3.73 2.37
CA GLY A 12 32.23 -2.93 3.35
C GLY A 12 31.56 -3.05 4.72
N PRO A 13 32.26 -2.71 5.82
CA PRO A 13 31.68 -2.79 7.15
C PRO A 13 30.42 -1.92 7.17
N ARG A 14 29.25 -2.58 7.13
CA ARG A 14 27.97 -1.89 7.27
C ARG A 14 27.94 -1.28 8.66
N THR A 15 28.11 0.00 8.71
CA THR A 15 27.91 0.76 9.94
C THR A 15 26.55 0.39 10.49
N LYS A 16 26.53 -0.12 11.68
CA LYS A 16 25.34 -0.58 12.45
C LYS A 16 24.20 0.44 12.54
N MET A 17 24.41 1.66 12.02
CA MET A 17 23.40 2.74 12.00
C MET A 17 22.41 2.67 10.83
N LEU A 18 22.76 2.04 9.70
CA LEU A 18 21.89 1.96 8.52
C LEU A 18 20.96 0.74 8.54
N ASP A 19 21.32 -0.30 9.30
CA ASP A 19 20.52 -1.52 9.40
C ASP A 19 19.32 -1.40 10.37
N LYS A 20 19.21 -0.27 11.08
CA LYS A 20 18.14 0.01 12.03
C LYS A 20 16.87 0.56 11.39
N SER A 21 16.89 0.94 10.11
CA SER A 21 15.79 1.72 9.55
C SER A 21 14.60 0.86 9.09
N GLY A 22 14.85 -0.23 8.37
CA GLY A 22 13.77 -1.01 7.76
C GLY A 22 12.91 -1.76 8.78
N GLU A 23 13.52 -2.52 9.66
CA GLU A 23 12.79 -3.29 10.69
C GLU A 23 12.15 -2.39 11.75
N ARG A 24 12.80 -1.31 12.16
CA ARG A 24 12.20 -0.34 13.09
C ARG A 24 11.01 0.37 12.46
N VAL A 25 11.12 0.77 11.20
CA VAL A 25 10.01 1.40 10.48
C VAL A 25 8.86 0.41 10.33
N ARG A 26 9.14 -0.83 9.96
CA ARG A 26 8.15 -1.90 9.89
C ARG A 26 7.45 -2.12 11.24
N GLN A 27 8.21 -2.23 12.33
CA GLN A 27 7.67 -2.36 13.68
C GLN A 27 6.80 -1.17 14.08
N MET A 28 7.26 0.05 13.81
CA MET A 28 6.48 1.26 14.08
C MET A 28 5.14 1.22 13.35
N PHE A 29 5.12 0.85 12.08
CA PHE A 29 3.86 0.72 11.33
C PHE A 29 2.98 -0.41 11.86
N ALA A 30 3.57 -1.53 12.29
CA ALA A 30 2.83 -2.62 12.91
C ALA A 30 2.15 -2.18 14.21
N GLU A 31 2.83 -1.42 15.05
CA GLU A 31 2.29 -0.91 16.32
C GLU A 31 1.16 0.08 16.14
N ILE A 32 1.25 0.95 15.13
CA ILE A 32 0.21 1.95 14.87
C ILE A 32 -0.91 1.43 13.97
N ALA A 33 -0.73 0.29 13.29
CA ALA A 33 -1.69 -0.23 12.33
C ALA A 33 -3.14 -0.29 12.83
N PRO A 34 -3.44 -0.76 14.06
CA PRO A 34 -4.81 -0.80 14.56
C PRO A 34 -5.49 0.56 14.69
N ARG A 35 -4.69 1.63 14.83
CA ARG A 35 -5.17 3.01 15.01
C ARG A 35 -4.85 3.91 13.81
N TYR A 36 -4.24 3.36 12.79
CA TYR A 36 -3.72 4.12 11.66
C TYR A 36 -4.82 4.93 10.95
N ASP A 37 -5.94 4.29 10.65
CA ASP A 37 -7.05 4.95 9.96
C ASP A 37 -7.66 6.07 10.83
N LEU A 38 -7.84 5.81 12.13
CA LEU A 38 -8.34 6.83 13.06
C LEU A 38 -7.38 8.01 13.16
N MET A 39 -6.08 7.74 13.27
CA MET A 39 -5.06 8.79 13.32
C MET A 39 -5.04 9.61 12.03
N ASN A 40 -5.13 8.98 10.88
CA ASN A 40 -5.19 9.67 9.60
C ASN A 40 -6.43 10.58 9.51
N HIS A 41 -7.60 10.10 9.90
CA HIS A 41 -8.81 10.93 9.93
C HIS A 41 -8.71 12.10 10.89
N VAL A 42 -8.19 11.87 12.10
CA VAL A 42 -8.06 12.91 13.12
C VAL A 42 -7.00 13.94 12.75
N LEU A 43 -5.82 13.49 12.30
CA LEU A 43 -4.70 14.38 11.96
C LEU A 43 -4.92 15.14 10.66
N SER A 44 -5.62 14.55 9.71
CA SER A 44 -5.90 15.16 8.40
C SER A 44 -7.22 15.95 8.37
N LEU A 45 -8.03 15.92 9.42
CA LEU A 45 -9.38 16.52 9.44
C LEU A 45 -10.24 16.05 8.25
N ASN A 46 -10.18 14.76 7.91
CA ASN A 46 -10.82 14.16 6.73
C ASN A 46 -10.26 14.64 5.36
N ILE A 47 -9.15 15.33 5.33
CA ILE A 47 -8.49 15.72 4.07
C ILE A 47 -8.03 14.49 3.27
N ASP A 48 -7.71 13.39 3.96
CA ASP A 48 -7.36 12.10 3.33
C ASP A 48 -8.42 11.58 2.36
N THR A 49 -9.70 11.68 2.71
CA THR A 49 -10.81 11.30 1.82
C THR A 49 -10.91 12.21 0.60
N HIS A 50 -10.69 13.50 0.78
CA HIS A 50 -10.66 14.46 -0.31
C HIS A 50 -9.50 14.22 -1.27
N TRP A 51 -8.31 13.93 -0.74
CA TRP A 51 -7.14 13.60 -1.54
C TRP A 51 -7.33 12.32 -2.34
N ARG A 52 -7.92 11.28 -1.77
CA ARG A 52 -8.26 10.05 -2.51
C ARG A 52 -9.21 10.33 -3.66
N ALA A 53 -10.27 11.07 -3.43
CA ALA A 53 -11.22 11.44 -4.48
C ALA A 53 -10.57 12.25 -5.60
N LYS A 54 -9.65 13.15 -5.25
CA LYS A 54 -8.87 13.92 -6.22
C LYS A 54 -7.93 13.03 -7.02
N THR A 55 -7.23 12.11 -6.35
CA THR A 55 -6.33 11.14 -6.98
C THR A 55 -7.08 10.29 -8.00
N LEU A 56 -8.23 9.75 -7.65
CA LEU A 56 -9.07 8.96 -8.55
C LEU A 56 -9.51 9.74 -9.80
N ARG A 57 -9.75 11.04 -9.65
CA ARG A 57 -10.10 11.90 -10.81
C ARG A 57 -8.91 12.16 -11.72
N ILE A 58 -7.73 12.40 -11.15
CA ILE A 58 -6.51 12.69 -11.89
C ILE A 58 -6.02 11.47 -12.68
N LEU A 59 -6.10 10.29 -12.10
CA LEU A 59 -5.62 9.05 -12.71
C LEU A 59 -6.36 8.66 -13.99
N LYS A 60 -7.58 9.14 -14.20
CA LYS A 60 -8.40 8.87 -15.41
C LYS A 60 -8.40 7.40 -15.83
N LEU A 61 -8.41 6.49 -14.88
CA LEU A 61 -8.41 5.06 -15.15
C LEU A 61 -9.76 4.62 -15.72
N THR A 62 -9.73 3.88 -16.81
CA THR A 62 -10.91 3.41 -17.53
C THR A 62 -11.30 1.97 -17.21
N GLY A 63 -10.47 1.25 -16.47
CA GLY A 63 -10.68 -0.17 -16.16
C GLY A 63 -10.12 -1.11 -17.23
N GLY A 64 -10.24 -2.41 -17.00
CA GLY A 64 -9.77 -3.48 -17.89
C GLY A 64 -8.33 -3.93 -17.63
N ALA A 65 -7.38 -3.02 -17.55
CA ALA A 65 -6.00 -3.34 -17.20
C ALA A 65 -5.82 -3.48 -15.69
N PRO A 66 -5.00 -4.44 -15.19
CA PRO A 66 -4.71 -4.56 -13.77
C PRO A 66 -4.04 -3.30 -13.20
N VAL A 67 -4.39 -2.94 -11.97
CA VAL A 67 -3.82 -1.80 -11.25
C VAL A 67 -3.08 -2.27 -10.01
N LEU A 68 -1.85 -1.79 -9.84
CA LEU A 68 -1.02 -2.06 -8.67
C LEU A 68 -0.92 -0.80 -7.79
N ASP A 69 -1.33 -0.94 -6.55
CA ASP A 69 -1.17 0.07 -5.50
C ASP A 69 0.00 -0.32 -4.60
N VAL A 70 1.15 0.32 -4.80
CA VAL A 70 2.37 0.06 -4.03
C VAL A 70 2.34 0.87 -2.74
N CYS A 71 2.74 0.26 -1.63
CA CYS A 71 2.62 0.84 -0.29
C CYS A 71 1.16 1.15 0.06
N THR A 72 0.29 0.19 -0.19
CA THR A 72 -1.16 0.35 -0.03
C THR A 72 -1.61 0.62 1.41
N GLY A 73 -0.77 0.31 2.40
CA GLY A 73 -1.09 0.43 3.82
C GLY A 73 -2.31 -0.40 4.20
N THR A 74 -3.31 0.25 4.76
CA THR A 74 -4.59 -0.38 5.12
C THR A 74 -5.58 -0.47 3.94
N GLY A 75 -5.14 -0.18 2.72
CA GLY A 75 -5.87 -0.47 1.48
C GLY A 75 -6.93 0.53 1.07
N ASP A 76 -6.98 1.72 1.66
CA ASP A 76 -8.05 2.68 1.37
C ASP A 76 -8.10 3.14 -0.08
N LEU A 77 -6.94 3.39 -0.70
CA LEU A 77 -6.88 3.77 -2.10
C LEU A 77 -7.25 2.60 -3.01
N ALA A 78 -6.71 1.41 -2.75
CA ALA A 78 -7.02 0.20 -3.50
C ALA A 78 -8.52 -0.13 -3.47
N ILE A 79 -9.15 0.00 -2.29
CA ILE A 79 -10.60 -0.19 -2.14
C ILE A 79 -11.39 0.87 -2.92
N ALA A 80 -10.97 2.12 -2.86
CA ALA A 80 -11.62 3.21 -3.60
C ALA A 80 -11.51 3.02 -5.12
N LEU A 81 -10.35 2.56 -5.60
CA LEU A 81 -10.14 2.18 -7.01
C LEU A 81 -11.06 1.04 -7.44
N ALA A 82 -11.14 -0.01 -6.63
CA ALA A 82 -12.00 -1.16 -6.93
C ALA A 82 -13.48 -0.78 -7.01
N LYS A 83 -13.94 0.07 -6.11
CA LYS A 83 -15.32 0.59 -6.15
C LYS A 83 -15.59 1.42 -7.42
N ARG A 84 -14.63 2.21 -7.85
CA ARG A 84 -14.77 3.07 -9.03
C ARG A 84 -14.71 2.29 -10.33
N LEU A 85 -13.77 1.35 -10.45
CA LEU A 85 -13.50 0.62 -11.69
C LEU A 85 -14.37 -0.64 -11.85
N GLY A 86 -14.96 -1.11 -10.75
CA GLY A 86 -15.86 -2.26 -10.76
C GLY A 86 -15.16 -3.61 -10.88
N PRO A 87 -15.94 -4.71 -10.94
CA PRO A 87 -15.42 -6.08 -10.84
C PRO A 87 -14.60 -6.53 -12.05
N GLY A 88 -14.69 -5.84 -13.18
CA GLY A 88 -13.91 -6.15 -14.39
C GLY A 88 -12.44 -5.77 -14.32
N THR A 89 -12.01 -5.03 -13.30
CA THR A 89 -10.64 -4.56 -13.14
C THR A 89 -10.00 -5.16 -11.90
N GLN A 90 -8.88 -5.86 -12.09
CA GLN A 90 -8.11 -6.42 -10.98
C GLN A 90 -7.30 -5.31 -10.28
N ILE A 91 -7.51 -5.16 -8.99
CA ILE A 91 -6.70 -4.27 -8.15
C ILE A 91 -5.82 -5.13 -7.24
N VAL A 92 -4.54 -4.81 -7.19
CA VAL A 92 -3.58 -5.47 -6.30
C VAL A 92 -2.95 -4.41 -5.40
N GLY A 93 -3.08 -4.57 -4.10
CA GLY A 93 -2.39 -3.76 -3.10
C GLY A 93 -1.17 -4.52 -2.57
N SER A 94 -0.06 -3.84 -2.43
CA SER A 94 1.15 -4.40 -1.82
C SER A 94 1.70 -3.48 -0.74
N ASP A 95 2.24 -4.08 0.31
CA ASP A 95 2.90 -3.35 1.39
C ASP A 95 3.96 -4.23 2.04
N PHE A 96 4.98 -3.62 2.62
CA PHE A 96 6.01 -4.35 3.36
C PHE A 96 5.60 -4.68 4.80
N CYS A 97 4.54 -4.06 5.31
CA CYS A 97 4.01 -4.28 6.64
C CYS A 97 2.81 -5.24 6.59
N GLY A 98 3.00 -6.48 7.05
CA GLY A 98 1.96 -7.51 7.04
C GLY A 98 0.74 -7.16 7.89
N GLU A 99 0.93 -6.45 8.99
CA GLU A 99 -0.14 -5.99 9.88
C GLU A 99 -1.06 -4.98 9.20
N MET A 100 -0.49 -4.10 8.36
CA MET A 100 -1.28 -3.19 7.52
C MET A 100 -2.12 -3.97 6.51
N LEU A 101 -1.53 -4.97 5.85
CA LEU A 101 -2.22 -5.82 4.89
C LEU A 101 -3.35 -6.64 5.54
N GLN A 102 -3.20 -7.08 6.77
CA GLN A 102 -4.29 -7.74 7.50
C GLN A 102 -5.50 -6.82 7.65
N ILE A 103 -5.29 -5.56 8.01
CA ILE A 103 -6.36 -4.57 8.11
C ILE A 103 -6.98 -4.31 6.74
N ALA A 104 -6.16 -4.21 5.70
CA ALA A 104 -6.64 -4.05 4.33
C ALA A 104 -7.55 -5.22 3.90
N ARG A 105 -7.16 -6.46 4.19
CA ARG A 105 -7.97 -7.65 3.92
C ARG A 105 -9.30 -7.64 4.66
N GLN A 106 -9.30 -7.25 5.93
CA GLN A 106 -10.52 -7.14 6.73
C GLN A 106 -11.46 -6.06 6.16
N LYS A 107 -10.93 -4.91 5.77
CA LYS A 107 -11.72 -3.84 5.15
C LYS A 107 -12.27 -4.25 3.80
N GLN A 108 -11.48 -4.92 2.99
CA GLN A 108 -11.89 -5.46 1.70
C GLN A 108 -13.04 -6.44 1.85
N ALA A 109 -12.93 -7.41 2.75
CA ALA A 109 -13.97 -8.42 2.97
C ALA A 109 -15.33 -7.80 3.35
N ARG A 110 -15.30 -6.68 4.08
CA ARG A 110 -16.53 -5.98 4.48
C ARG A 110 -17.10 -5.06 3.40
N LYS A 111 -16.23 -4.39 2.65
CA LYS A 111 -16.65 -3.30 1.73
C LYS A 111 -16.83 -3.76 0.29
N ILE A 112 -16.02 -4.68 -0.18
CA ILE A 112 -15.94 -5.12 -1.57
C ILE A 112 -15.48 -6.58 -1.68
N PRO A 113 -16.29 -7.54 -1.28
CA PRO A 113 -15.88 -8.94 -1.34
C PRO A 113 -15.46 -9.34 -2.76
N GLY A 114 -14.25 -9.87 -2.91
CA GLY A 114 -13.80 -10.54 -4.12
C GLY A 114 -13.08 -9.71 -5.18
N HIS A 115 -12.92 -8.40 -5.03
CA HIS A 115 -12.39 -7.54 -6.12
C HIS A 115 -10.97 -7.03 -5.94
N VAL A 116 -10.37 -7.15 -4.76
CA VAL A 116 -9.01 -6.69 -4.47
C VAL A 116 -8.17 -7.83 -3.94
N LYS A 117 -6.94 -7.90 -4.40
CA LYS A 117 -5.90 -8.76 -3.80
C LYS A 117 -4.94 -7.89 -2.99
N VAL A 118 -4.62 -8.28 -1.80
CA VAL A 118 -3.64 -7.65 -0.92
C VAL A 118 -2.74 -8.69 -0.26
#